data_4d633423e577e231c445ebe1ea26347c
#
_entry.id   4d633423e577e231c445ebe1ea26347c
#
_cell.length_a   1.000
_cell.length_b   1.000
_cell.length_c   1.000
_cell.angle_alpha   90.00
_cell.angle_beta   90.00
_cell.angle_gamma   90.00
#
_symmetry.space_group_name_H-M   'P 1'
#
loop_
_entity.id
_entity.type
_entity.pdbx_description
1 polymer ?
#
loop_
_entity_poly.entity_id
_entity_poly.type
_entity_poly.pdbx_seq_one_letter_code
_entity_poly.pdbx_strand_id
1 'polypeptide(L)'
;AIVSAFDQGAMMKISHSFTIPNRGPRHNSVHLCGSFDNWTVRHEMSFDPFTNCWFFMMHMRPGDEYYFKYIINGDNWVVNDDEPKRMDDGGNLNNHVVFEL
;
A
#
# COMPACT_ATOMS: atom_id res chain seq x y z
N ALA A 1 -24.15 15.41 22.01
CA ALA A 1 -23.55 14.25 22.65
C ALA A 1 -22.02 14.35 22.54
N ILE A 2 -21.39 14.05 23.63
CA ILE A 2 -19.94 14.02 23.63
C ILE A 2 -19.52 12.65 23.11
N VAL A 3 -18.92 12.64 21.94
CA VAL A 3 -18.22 11.46 21.47
C VAL A 3 -16.84 11.48 22.13
N SER A 4 -16.50 10.47 22.91
CA SER A 4 -15.22 10.43 23.57
C SER A 4 -14.09 10.39 22.54
N ALA A 5 -12.91 10.90 22.93
CA ALA A 5 -11.73 10.81 22.06
C ALA A 5 -11.40 9.36 21.71
N PHE A 6 -11.65 8.44 22.64
CA PHE A 6 -11.48 7.00 22.39
C PHE A 6 -12.40 6.52 21.27
N ASP A 7 -13.68 6.87 21.31
CA ASP A 7 -14.64 6.42 20.27
C ASP A 7 -14.29 7.03 18.92
N GLN A 8 -13.87 8.29 18.89
CA GLN A 8 -13.41 8.93 17.65
C GLN A 8 -12.18 8.23 17.10
N GLY A 9 -11.21 7.90 17.95
CA GLY A 9 -10.02 7.19 17.54
C GLY A 9 -10.32 5.80 17.01
N ALA A 10 -11.21 5.05 17.67
CA ALA A 10 -11.60 3.71 17.24
C ALA A 10 -12.33 3.71 15.89
N MET A 11 -13.07 4.78 15.58
CA MET A 11 -13.82 4.92 14.35
C MET A 11 -13.04 5.66 13.25
N MET A 12 -11.94 6.29 13.59
CA MET A 12 -11.15 7.04 12.63
C MET A 12 -10.49 6.09 11.65
N LYS A 13 -10.66 6.41 10.37
CA LYS A 13 -10.03 5.69 9.27
C LYS A 13 -9.33 6.69 8.37
N ILE A 14 -8.15 6.31 7.93
CA ILE A 14 -7.36 7.08 6.97
C ILE A 14 -7.50 6.38 5.63
N SER A 15 -8.05 7.08 4.63
CA SER A 15 -8.03 6.58 3.27
C SER A 15 -6.64 6.79 2.70
N HIS A 16 -6.01 5.70 2.28
CA HIS A 16 -4.68 5.74 1.69
C HIS A 16 -4.69 5.09 0.31
N SER A 17 -4.12 5.77 -0.66
CA SER A 17 -3.96 5.24 -1.99
C SER A 17 -2.52 4.77 -2.17
N PHE A 18 -2.34 3.46 -2.33
CA PHE A 18 -1.06 2.88 -2.72
C PHE A 18 -0.91 3.06 -4.22
N THR A 19 0.19 3.62 -4.66
CA THR A 19 0.41 3.93 -6.07
C THR A 19 1.78 3.47 -6.52
N ILE A 20 1.87 3.09 -7.79
CA ILE A 20 3.15 2.84 -8.44
C ILE A 20 3.10 3.34 -9.89
N PRO A 21 4.08 4.15 -10.32
CA PRO A 21 4.14 4.60 -11.71
C PRO A 21 4.30 3.42 -12.67
N ASN A 22 3.62 3.50 -13.81
CA ASN A 22 3.85 2.56 -14.90
C ASN A 22 5.05 3.04 -15.72
N ARG A 23 6.17 2.34 -15.59
CA ARG A 23 7.38 2.64 -16.36
C ARG A 23 7.45 1.70 -17.57
N GLY A 24 7.77 2.26 -18.73
CA GLY A 24 7.80 1.51 -19.98
C GLY A 24 6.42 1.21 -20.54
N PRO A 25 6.27 0.14 -21.34
CA PRO A 25 4.96 -0.27 -21.84
C PRO A 25 3.98 -0.53 -20.70
N ARG A 26 2.69 -0.24 -20.94
CA ARG A 26 1.65 -0.48 -19.94
C ARG A 26 1.65 -1.95 -19.51
N HIS A 27 1.73 -2.19 -18.20
CA HIS A 27 1.67 -3.54 -17.64
C HIS A 27 0.28 -4.14 -17.87
N ASN A 28 0.21 -5.47 -17.94
CA ASN A 28 -1.06 -6.19 -18.06
C ASN A 28 -1.81 -6.19 -16.73
N SER A 29 -1.09 -6.27 -15.61
CA SER A 29 -1.66 -6.24 -14.28
C SER A 29 -0.63 -5.77 -13.27
N VAL A 30 -1.10 -5.16 -12.19
CA VAL A 30 -0.29 -4.88 -10.99
C VAL A 30 -1.12 -5.25 -9.79
N HIS A 31 -0.50 -5.93 -8.84
CA HIS A 31 -1.11 -6.29 -7.56
C HIS A 31 -0.30 -5.70 -6.42
N LEU A 32 -1.00 -5.36 -5.35
CA LEU A 32 -0.41 -4.93 -4.07
C LEU A 32 -0.47 -6.11 -3.10
N CYS A 33 0.63 -6.38 -2.42
CA CYS A 33 0.71 -7.42 -1.40
C CYS A 33 1.51 -6.89 -0.21
N GLY A 34 1.05 -7.17 1.00
CA GLY A 34 1.71 -6.61 2.17
C GLY A 34 1.35 -7.27 3.49
N SER A 35 1.98 -6.76 4.55
CA SER A 35 1.80 -7.27 5.90
C SER A 35 0.43 -6.96 6.51
N PHE A 36 -0.35 -6.06 5.90
CA PHE A 36 -1.71 -5.74 6.34
C PHE A 36 -2.67 -6.94 6.32
N ASP A 37 -2.34 -8.00 5.61
CA ASP A 37 -3.06 -9.28 5.64
C ASP A 37 -2.09 -10.47 5.63
N ASN A 38 -0.93 -10.30 6.23
CA ASN A 38 0.12 -11.33 6.32
C ASN A 38 0.57 -11.86 4.95
N TRP A 39 0.56 -11.00 3.93
CA TRP A 39 1.00 -11.34 2.57
C TRP A 39 0.15 -12.44 1.91
N THR A 40 -1.08 -12.65 2.37
CA THR A 40 -1.95 -13.73 1.89
C THR A 40 -2.81 -13.35 0.70
N VAL A 41 -3.03 -12.05 0.48
CA VAL A 41 -3.90 -11.56 -0.59
C VAL A 41 -3.10 -10.69 -1.55
N ARG A 42 -3.28 -10.95 -2.84
CA ARG A 42 -2.78 -10.08 -3.91
C ARG A 42 -3.92 -9.18 -4.36
N HIS A 43 -3.87 -7.92 -3.95
CA HIS A 43 -4.91 -6.96 -4.28
C HIS A 43 -4.71 -6.42 -5.69
N GLU A 44 -5.69 -6.65 -6.56
CA GLU A 44 -5.64 -6.15 -7.93
C GLU A 44 -5.75 -4.62 -7.94
N MET A 45 -4.79 -3.98 -8.57
CA MET A 45 -4.74 -2.52 -8.69
C MET A 45 -5.43 -2.05 -9.98
N SER A 46 -5.91 -0.83 -9.95
CA SER A 46 -6.51 -0.17 -11.12
C SER A 46 -5.48 0.76 -11.76
N PHE A 47 -5.58 0.92 -13.08
CA PHE A 47 -4.72 1.83 -13.82
C PHE A 47 -5.41 3.17 -14.06
N ASP A 48 -4.71 4.25 -13.75
CA ASP A 48 -5.15 5.61 -14.06
C ASP A 48 -4.34 6.15 -15.24
N PRO A 49 -4.97 6.31 -16.42
CA PRO A 49 -4.26 6.79 -17.60
C PRO A 49 -3.85 8.28 -17.51
N PHE A 50 -4.50 9.05 -16.67
CA PHE A 50 -4.16 10.47 -16.50
C PHE A 50 -2.85 10.68 -15.77
N THR A 51 -2.60 9.86 -14.75
CA THR A 51 -1.36 9.93 -13.97
C THR A 51 -0.32 8.91 -14.41
N ASN A 52 -0.70 7.98 -15.27
CA ASN A 52 0.12 6.84 -15.69
C ASN A 52 0.59 6.01 -14.51
N CYS A 53 -0.28 5.84 -13.52
CA CYS A 53 -0.01 5.09 -12.29
C CYS A 53 -1.06 4.03 -12.05
N TRP A 54 -0.64 2.97 -11.37
CA TRP A 54 -1.53 1.97 -10.80
C TRP A 54 -1.84 2.36 -9.37
N PHE A 55 -3.06 2.11 -8.91
CA PHE A 55 -3.48 2.49 -7.57
C PHE A 55 -4.42 1.47 -6.94
N PHE A 56 -4.39 1.43 -5.61
CA PHE A 56 -5.34 0.67 -4.80
C PHE A 56 -5.57 1.42 -3.49
N MET A 57 -6.84 1.66 -3.17
CA MET A 57 -7.21 2.40 -1.97
C MET A 57 -7.56 1.45 -0.84
N MET A 58 -7.00 1.71 0.34
CA MET A 58 -7.32 1.00 1.57
C MET A 58 -7.64 1.98 2.69
N HIS A 59 -8.46 1.53 3.63
CA HIS A 59 -8.69 2.25 4.87
C HIS A 59 -7.75 1.73 5.95
N MET A 60 -7.02 2.65 6.55
CA MET A 60 -6.04 2.37 7.59
C MET A 60 -6.42 3.08 8.88
N ARG A 61 -5.81 2.70 9.99
CA ARG A 61 -6.01 3.33 11.30
C ARG A 61 -4.75 4.10 11.71
N PRO A 62 -4.87 5.17 12.49
CA PRO A 62 -3.72 5.80 13.09
C PRO A 62 -2.90 4.80 13.91
N GLY A 63 -1.59 4.85 13.74
CA GLY A 63 -0.66 3.94 14.41
C GLY A 63 -0.35 2.67 13.65
N ASP A 64 -1.09 2.37 12.58
CA ASP A 64 -0.78 1.20 11.74
C ASP A 64 0.55 1.38 11.03
N GLU A 65 1.28 0.28 10.94
CA GLU A 65 2.57 0.23 10.25
C GLU A 65 2.62 -1.03 9.40
N TYR A 66 3.00 -0.87 8.12
CA TYR A 66 2.99 -1.99 7.19
C TYR A 66 4.20 -1.98 6.27
N TYR A 67 4.60 -3.20 5.86
CA TYR A 67 5.52 -3.46 4.75
C TYR A 67 4.72 -3.95 3.56
N PHE A 68 5.12 -3.56 2.36
CA PHE A 68 4.40 -3.98 1.15
C PHE A 68 5.30 -3.97 -0.08
N LYS A 69 4.86 -4.69 -1.10
CA LYS A 69 5.46 -4.73 -2.44
C LYS A 69 4.39 -4.76 -3.50
N TYR A 70 4.81 -4.51 -4.71
CA TYR A 70 3.95 -4.59 -5.89
C TYR A 70 4.37 -5.79 -6.75
N ILE A 71 3.40 -6.41 -7.40
CA ILE A 71 3.64 -7.56 -8.30
C ILE A 71 3.20 -7.14 -9.69
N ILE A 72 4.16 -7.00 -10.60
CA ILE A 72 3.93 -6.59 -11.97
C ILE A 72 3.76 -7.83 -12.84
N ASN A 73 2.68 -7.86 -13.63
CA ASN A 73 2.40 -8.94 -14.59
C ASN A 73 2.40 -10.33 -13.94
N GLY A 74 1.99 -10.41 -12.68
CA GLY A 74 1.75 -11.66 -11.98
C GLY A 74 2.96 -12.31 -11.29
N ASP A 75 4.19 -11.95 -11.65
CA ASP A 75 5.38 -12.65 -11.17
C ASP A 75 6.57 -11.75 -10.81
N ASN A 76 6.57 -10.50 -11.20
CA ASN A 76 7.69 -9.60 -10.95
C ASN A 76 7.43 -8.75 -9.69
N TRP A 77 8.05 -9.14 -8.58
CA TRP A 77 7.95 -8.43 -7.30
C TRP A 77 8.90 -7.23 -7.27
N VAL A 78 8.35 -6.05 -7.07
CA VAL A 78 9.12 -4.80 -7.08
C VAL A 78 8.72 -3.91 -5.91
N VAL A 79 9.63 -3.00 -5.55
CA VAL A 79 9.31 -1.87 -4.67
C VAL A 79 9.12 -0.62 -5.51
N ASN A 80 8.30 0.32 -5.02
CA ASN A 80 8.21 1.65 -5.60
C ASN A 80 9.35 2.50 -5.03
N ASP A 81 10.29 2.90 -5.88
CA ASP A 81 11.46 3.67 -5.46
C ASP A 81 11.12 5.10 -5.03
N ASP A 82 9.93 5.59 -5.39
CA ASP A 82 9.45 6.92 -5.01
C ASP A 82 8.81 6.95 -3.61
N GLU A 83 8.63 5.78 -2.97
CA GLU A 83 8.06 5.65 -1.63
C GLU A 83 9.12 5.18 -0.63
N PRO A 84 8.93 5.44 0.68
CA PRO A 84 9.86 4.96 1.70
C PRO A 84 10.08 3.45 1.63
N LYS A 85 11.30 3.04 1.84
CA LYS A 85 11.74 1.64 1.83
C LYS A 85 12.45 1.30 3.13
N ARG A 86 12.31 0.05 3.56
CA ARG A 86 12.97 -0.46 4.76
C ARG A 86 13.25 -1.96 4.63
N MET A 87 14.39 -2.40 5.14
CA MET A 87 14.68 -3.82 5.29
C MET A 87 13.83 -4.40 6.42
N ASP A 88 13.25 -5.57 6.18
CA ASP A 88 12.63 -6.34 7.26
C ASP A 88 13.67 -7.20 8.01
N ASP A 89 13.22 -7.92 9.04
CA ASP A 89 14.12 -8.75 9.86
C ASP A 89 14.73 -9.92 9.09
N GLY A 90 14.09 -10.32 7.99
CA GLY A 90 14.59 -11.37 7.11
C GLY A 90 15.58 -10.88 6.04
N GLY A 91 15.91 -9.59 6.04
CA GLY A 91 16.82 -9.01 5.06
C GLY A 91 16.16 -8.67 3.71
N ASN A 92 14.84 -8.64 3.64
CA ASN A 92 14.10 -8.28 2.44
C ASN A 92 13.82 -6.78 2.42
N LEU A 93 14.09 -6.15 1.27
CA LEU A 93 13.73 -4.76 1.06
C LEU A 93 12.26 -4.66 0.66
N ASN A 94 11.50 -3.86 1.41
CA ASN A 94 10.09 -3.61 1.14
C ASN A 94 9.81 -2.12 1.14
N ASN A 95 8.70 -1.71 0.54
CA ASN A 95 8.13 -0.42 0.86
C ASN A 95 7.58 -0.44 2.29
N HIS A 96 7.55 0.72 2.93
CA HIS A 96 7.20 0.84 4.34
C HIS A 96 6.36 2.08 4.55
N VAL A 97 5.29 1.94 5.32
CA VAL A 97 4.39 3.06 5.65
C VAL A 97 3.98 3.00 7.10
N VAL A 98 3.93 4.18 7.72
CA VAL A 98 3.39 4.37 9.07
C VAL A 98 2.26 5.40 8.97
N PHE A 99 1.10 5.07 9.53
CA PHE A 99 -0.05 5.96 9.54
C PHE A 99 -0.11 6.70 10.87
N GLU A 100 0.26 7.97 10.84
CA GLU A 100 0.25 8.85 12.01
C GLU A 100 -0.92 9.83 11.95
N LEU A 101 -1.34 10.31 13.12
CA LEU A 101 -2.34 11.36 13.21
C LEU A 101 -1.76 12.71 12.80
#